data_fe3991f924fc326f9de6af5a3afb4e5b
#
_entry.id   fe3991f924fc326f9de6af5a3afb4e5b
#
_cell.length_a   1.000
_cell.length_b   1.000
_cell.length_c   1.000
_cell.angle_alpha   90.00
_cell.angle_beta   90.00
_cell.angle_gamma   90.00
#
_symmetry.space_group_name_H-M   'P 1'
#
loop_
_entity.id
_entity.type
_entity.pdbx_description
1 polymer ?
#
loop_
_entity_poly.entity_id
_entity_poly.type
_entity_poly.pdbx_seq_one_letter_code
_entity_poly.pdbx_strand_id
1 'polypeptide(L)'
;MRSISLGLILIQIGCTLITADQPPRITPGSDIKPAFAIPTIRERMIYLARQEWMLFGQPVADYTRQPPALTYPFGTTISHETQAPFFSRVFLYWYTVSSLPMVGYEGEMRPWSGAFIVWLARSAGVPESDLPSTVLHWDYIEHALSADKKARFIARDARFYSPRPGDLLCAPREEGFMHEVNTFTRLRRGPYHCDIVVDRRPHELDLIGGNVLDAVSLTHAELDAHGYVLPNAERPWQVVIEQRDIESKP
;
A
#
# COMPACT_ATOMS: atom_id res chain seq x y z
N MET A 1 -37.48 -61.11 -63.05
CA MET A 1 -36.30 -61.17 -62.15
C MET A 1 -35.42 -59.94 -62.45
N ARG A 2 -35.46 -58.92 -61.61
CA ARG A 2 -34.61 -57.68 -61.75
C ARG A 2 -33.57 -57.73 -60.63
N SER A 3 -32.31 -57.85 -61.05
CA SER A 3 -31.14 -57.76 -60.18
C SER A 3 -30.93 -56.35 -59.71
N ILE A 4 -30.87 -56.14 -58.41
CA ILE A 4 -30.49 -54.87 -57.80
C ILE A 4 -28.99 -54.94 -57.46
N SER A 5 -28.16 -54.13 -58.10
CA SER A 5 -26.75 -54.03 -57.78
C SER A 5 -26.59 -52.99 -56.63
N LEU A 6 -26.06 -53.42 -55.52
CA LEU A 6 -25.74 -52.57 -54.39
C LEU A 6 -24.34 -51.99 -54.59
N GLY A 7 -24.27 -50.68 -54.83
CA GLY A 7 -22.99 -49.96 -54.93
C GLY A 7 -22.47 -49.57 -53.55
N LEU A 8 -21.27 -50.07 -53.21
CA LEU A 8 -20.57 -49.75 -51.98
C LEU A 8 -19.85 -48.36 -52.14
N ILE A 9 -20.31 -47.37 -51.41
CA ILE A 9 -19.63 -46.06 -51.35
C ILE A 9 -18.58 -46.13 -50.24
N LEU A 10 -17.30 -46.13 -50.59
CA LEU A 10 -16.16 -45.97 -49.71
C LEU A 10 -15.95 -44.46 -49.37
N ILE A 11 -16.30 -44.10 -48.19
CA ILE A 11 -15.98 -42.77 -47.64
C ILE A 11 -14.52 -42.80 -47.14
N GLN A 12 -13.62 -42.18 -47.85
CA GLN A 12 -12.26 -41.94 -47.36
C GLN A 12 -12.27 -40.74 -46.40
N ILE A 13 -12.11 -41.03 -45.09
CA ILE A 13 -11.88 -40.02 -44.07
C ILE A 13 -10.40 -39.63 -44.13
N GLY A 14 -10.11 -38.49 -44.79
CA GLY A 14 -8.78 -37.90 -44.77
C GLY A 14 -8.45 -37.35 -43.38
N CYS A 15 -7.57 -38.02 -42.63
CA CYS A 15 -6.94 -37.44 -41.45
C CYS A 15 -6.01 -36.31 -41.90
N THR A 16 -6.44 -35.04 -41.78
CA THR A 16 -5.54 -33.91 -41.82
C THR A 16 -4.69 -33.91 -40.58
N LEU A 17 -3.40 -34.27 -40.68
CA LEU A 17 -2.42 -34.07 -39.64
C LEU A 17 -2.31 -32.58 -39.36
N ILE A 18 -2.91 -32.11 -38.27
CA ILE A 18 -2.62 -30.76 -37.75
C ILE A 18 -1.20 -30.89 -37.23
N THR A 19 -0.24 -30.32 -37.94
CA THR A 19 1.11 -30.10 -37.43
C THR A 19 0.97 -29.12 -36.29
N ALA A 20 1.11 -29.62 -35.04
CA ALA A 20 1.20 -28.77 -33.88
C ALA A 20 2.39 -27.84 -34.09
N ASP A 21 2.13 -26.54 -34.21
CA ASP A 21 3.17 -25.53 -34.23
C ASP A 21 4.03 -25.74 -32.98
N GLN A 22 5.28 -26.00 -33.16
CA GLN A 22 6.22 -26.13 -32.06
C GLN A 22 6.22 -24.80 -31.29
N PRO A 23 6.06 -24.82 -29.96
CA PRO A 23 6.16 -23.60 -29.19
C PRO A 23 7.50 -22.91 -29.49
N PRO A 24 7.52 -21.57 -29.59
CA PRO A 24 8.75 -20.84 -29.92
C PRO A 24 9.84 -21.23 -28.93
N ARG A 25 11.01 -21.67 -29.46
CA ARG A 25 12.19 -21.94 -28.60
C ARG A 25 12.65 -20.63 -28.01
N ILE A 26 12.50 -20.50 -26.69
CA ILE A 26 13.08 -19.40 -25.93
C ILE A 26 14.59 -19.58 -25.94
N THR A 27 15.29 -18.78 -26.74
CA THR A 27 16.75 -18.69 -26.69
C THR A 27 17.15 -17.91 -25.44
N PRO A 28 18.03 -18.44 -24.55
CA PRO A 28 18.56 -17.66 -23.45
C PRO A 28 19.24 -16.39 -23.99
N GLY A 29 18.77 -15.21 -23.56
CA GLY A 29 19.29 -13.91 -24.00
C GLY A 29 18.41 -13.15 -25.01
N SER A 30 17.25 -13.65 -25.38
CA SER A 30 16.27 -12.79 -26.06
C SER A 30 15.62 -11.86 -25.04
N ASP A 31 15.76 -10.53 -25.24
CA ASP A 31 15.01 -9.49 -24.51
C ASP A 31 13.53 -9.59 -24.85
N ILE A 32 12.86 -10.62 -24.32
CA ILE A 32 11.40 -10.73 -24.42
C ILE A 32 10.83 -9.65 -23.50
N LYS A 33 10.51 -8.50 -24.07
CA LYS A 33 9.72 -7.50 -23.37
C LYS A 33 8.39 -8.13 -23.00
N PRO A 34 7.97 -8.08 -21.72
CA PRO A 34 6.66 -8.61 -21.34
C PRO A 34 5.57 -7.93 -22.18
N ALA A 35 4.56 -8.70 -22.57
CA ALA A 35 3.43 -8.20 -23.38
C ALA A 35 2.59 -7.13 -22.67
N PHE A 36 2.84 -6.89 -21.39
CA PHE A 36 2.20 -5.87 -20.55
C PHE A 36 3.26 -5.19 -19.67
N ALA A 37 3.03 -3.92 -19.32
CA ALA A 37 3.88 -3.20 -18.41
C ALA A 37 3.75 -3.79 -17.00
N ILE A 38 4.87 -4.14 -16.37
CA ILE A 38 4.89 -4.55 -14.96
C ILE A 38 4.74 -3.27 -14.13
N PRO A 39 3.72 -3.18 -13.23
CA PRO A 39 3.57 -2.01 -12.39
C PRO A 39 4.82 -1.78 -11.52
N THR A 40 5.19 -0.53 -11.33
CA THR A 40 6.28 -0.12 -10.45
C THR A 40 5.96 -0.49 -8.99
N ILE A 41 6.97 -0.49 -8.11
CA ILE A 41 6.77 -0.68 -6.67
C ILE A 41 5.77 0.36 -6.13
N ARG A 42 5.91 1.61 -6.55
CA ARG A 42 5.02 2.73 -6.21
C ARG A 42 3.56 2.42 -6.56
N GLU A 43 3.30 2.05 -7.78
CA GLU A 43 1.95 1.70 -8.25
C GLU A 43 1.38 0.49 -7.51
N ARG A 44 2.19 -0.53 -7.22
CA ARG A 44 1.76 -1.70 -6.44
C ARG A 44 1.40 -1.33 -5.00
N MET A 45 2.19 -0.47 -4.33
CA MET A 45 1.86 -0.01 -2.97
C MET A 45 0.54 0.76 -2.95
N ILE A 46 0.32 1.68 -3.89
CA ILE A 46 -0.93 2.43 -4.02
C ILE A 46 -2.11 1.48 -4.27
N TYR A 47 -1.95 0.55 -5.21
CA TYR A 47 -2.97 -0.44 -5.53
C TYR A 47 -3.37 -1.27 -4.31
N LEU A 48 -2.40 -1.82 -3.59
CA LEU A 48 -2.63 -2.61 -2.39
C LEU A 48 -3.33 -1.80 -1.29
N ALA A 49 -2.90 -0.57 -1.06
CA ALA A 49 -3.55 0.31 -0.08
C ALA A 49 -5.02 0.56 -0.42
N ARG A 50 -5.33 0.84 -1.68
CA ARG A 50 -6.71 1.01 -2.16
C ARG A 50 -7.52 -0.28 -2.05
N GLN A 51 -6.94 -1.45 -2.35
CA GLN A 51 -7.61 -2.74 -2.19
C GLN A 51 -7.98 -3.00 -0.72
N GLU A 52 -7.06 -2.77 0.22
CA GLU A 52 -7.35 -2.95 1.63
C GLU A 52 -8.43 -1.96 2.12
N TRP A 53 -8.35 -0.69 1.72
CA TRP A 53 -9.39 0.29 2.02
C TRP A 53 -10.77 -0.14 1.50
N MET A 54 -10.84 -0.67 0.27
CA MET A 54 -12.09 -1.23 -0.29
C MET A 54 -12.60 -2.42 0.52
N LEU A 55 -11.71 -3.33 0.94
CA LEU A 55 -12.07 -4.48 1.79
C LEU A 55 -12.63 -4.04 3.15
N PHE A 56 -12.14 -2.94 3.70
CA PHE A 56 -12.66 -2.36 4.95
C PHE A 56 -13.95 -1.53 4.75
N GLY A 57 -14.55 -1.52 3.57
CA GLY A 57 -15.83 -0.83 3.31
C GLY A 57 -15.68 0.64 2.95
N GLN A 58 -14.49 1.05 2.53
CA GLN A 58 -14.18 2.41 2.07
C GLN A 58 -14.41 3.51 3.13
N PRO A 59 -14.04 3.32 4.42
CA PRO A 59 -14.24 4.32 5.44
C PRO A 59 -13.38 5.57 5.19
N VAL A 60 -13.98 6.73 5.45
CA VAL A 60 -13.29 8.03 5.45
C VAL A 60 -13.28 8.57 6.88
N ALA A 61 -12.10 8.90 7.38
CA ALA A 61 -11.94 9.46 8.71
C ALA A 61 -12.27 10.96 8.71
N ASP A 62 -13.23 11.35 9.54
CA ASP A 62 -13.67 12.73 9.73
C ASP A 62 -13.18 13.26 11.08
N TYR A 63 -12.11 14.04 11.02
CA TYR A 63 -11.49 14.69 12.19
C TYR A 63 -12.15 16.05 12.54
N THR A 64 -13.13 16.52 11.76
CA THR A 64 -13.89 17.72 12.10
C THR A 64 -14.93 17.44 13.18
N ARG A 65 -15.25 16.15 13.42
CA ARG A 65 -16.17 15.69 14.45
C ARG A 65 -15.45 15.52 15.79
N GLN A 66 -16.19 15.66 16.88
CA GLN A 66 -15.71 15.41 18.24
C GLN A 66 -16.63 14.40 18.96
N PRO A 67 -16.18 13.17 19.23
CA PRO A 67 -14.91 12.60 18.82
C PRO A 67 -14.80 12.33 17.30
N PRO A 68 -13.60 12.18 16.74
CA PRO A 68 -13.42 11.77 15.36
C PRO A 68 -14.17 10.48 15.03
N ALA A 69 -14.70 10.36 13.82
CA ALA A 69 -15.50 9.21 13.44
C ALA A 69 -15.25 8.78 11.99
N LEU A 70 -15.55 7.52 11.70
CA LEU A 70 -15.56 7.01 10.33
C LEU A 70 -16.89 7.25 9.66
N THR A 71 -16.87 7.68 8.42
CA THR A 71 -18.02 7.73 7.52
C THR A 71 -17.86 6.65 6.45
N TYR A 72 -18.97 6.01 6.08
CA TYR A 72 -18.99 4.92 5.12
C TYR A 72 -19.93 5.24 3.95
N PRO A 73 -19.65 4.79 2.73
CA PRO A 73 -20.61 4.81 1.64
C PRO A 73 -21.88 4.06 2.03
N PHE A 74 -23.03 4.52 1.51
CA PHE A 74 -24.32 3.87 1.81
C PHE A 74 -24.31 2.39 1.40
N GLY A 75 -24.77 1.53 2.30
CA GLY A 75 -24.90 0.08 2.05
C GLY A 75 -23.60 -0.72 2.26
N THR A 76 -22.51 -0.10 2.72
CA THR A 76 -21.29 -0.83 3.08
C THR A 76 -21.34 -1.35 4.51
N THR A 77 -20.59 -2.42 4.78
CA THR A 77 -20.42 -2.96 6.13
C THR A 77 -19.47 -2.08 6.92
N ILE A 78 -19.85 -1.70 8.13
CA ILE A 78 -18.96 -1.01 9.07
C ILE A 78 -17.86 -1.97 9.48
N SER A 79 -16.61 -1.56 9.28
CA SER A 79 -15.43 -2.34 9.64
C SER A 79 -14.98 -2.05 11.06
N HIS A 80 -14.49 -3.08 11.74
CA HIS A 80 -13.81 -2.97 13.02
C HIS A 80 -12.73 -4.04 13.13
N GLU A 81 -11.55 -3.69 13.60
CA GLU A 81 -10.37 -4.57 13.64
C GLU A 81 -10.58 -5.90 14.37
N THR A 82 -11.51 -5.96 15.33
CA THR A 82 -11.84 -7.18 16.10
C THR A 82 -12.89 -8.08 15.46
N GLN A 83 -13.48 -7.68 14.34
CA GLN A 83 -14.55 -8.41 13.67
C GLN A 83 -14.03 -9.14 12.42
N ALA A 84 -14.55 -10.34 12.17
CA ALA A 84 -14.32 -11.02 10.90
C ALA A 84 -15.04 -10.29 9.74
N PRO A 85 -14.42 -10.15 8.56
CA PRO A 85 -13.13 -10.71 8.15
C PRO A 85 -11.92 -9.81 8.47
N PHE A 86 -12.11 -8.62 9.02
CA PHE A 86 -11.07 -7.59 9.21
C PHE A 86 -9.97 -8.03 10.16
N PHE A 87 -10.34 -8.71 11.25
CA PHE A 87 -9.39 -9.29 12.20
C PHE A 87 -8.30 -10.14 11.53
N SER A 88 -8.69 -11.01 10.59
CA SER A 88 -7.75 -11.83 9.83
C SER A 88 -6.80 -11.01 8.96
N ARG A 89 -7.27 -9.86 8.42
CA ARG A 89 -6.43 -8.94 7.65
C ARG A 89 -5.41 -8.26 8.54
N VAL A 90 -5.83 -7.77 9.72
CA VAL A 90 -4.93 -7.14 10.70
C VAL A 90 -3.84 -8.12 11.17
N PHE A 91 -4.20 -9.39 11.39
CA PHE A 91 -3.22 -10.44 11.69
C PHE A 91 -2.22 -10.67 10.55
N LEU A 92 -2.68 -10.64 9.30
CA LEU A 92 -1.78 -10.74 8.14
C LEU A 92 -0.76 -9.60 8.11
N TYR A 93 -1.18 -8.35 8.34
CA TYR A 93 -0.23 -7.22 8.39
C TYR A 93 0.79 -7.41 9.49
N TRP A 94 0.32 -7.75 10.71
CA TRP A 94 1.17 -7.89 11.87
C TRP A 94 2.20 -9.00 11.72
N TYR A 95 1.77 -10.22 11.40
CA TYR A 95 2.66 -11.38 11.35
C TYR A 95 3.54 -11.43 10.09
N THR A 96 3.31 -10.57 9.13
CA THR A 96 4.27 -10.37 8.02
C THR A 96 5.55 -9.68 8.49
N VAL A 97 5.48 -8.88 9.57
CA VAL A 97 6.59 -8.02 9.99
C VAL A 97 7.03 -8.24 11.45
N SER A 98 6.28 -9.00 12.23
CA SER A 98 6.56 -9.24 13.66
C SER A 98 6.18 -10.66 14.07
N SER A 99 6.99 -11.27 14.94
CA SER A 99 6.67 -12.55 15.61
C SER A 99 6.02 -12.34 17.00
N LEU A 100 5.87 -11.08 17.44
CA LEU A 100 5.26 -10.79 18.73
C LEU A 100 3.76 -11.05 18.70
N PRO A 101 3.13 -11.44 19.83
CA PRO A 101 1.69 -11.55 19.93
C PRO A 101 1.00 -10.24 19.52
N MET A 102 0.01 -10.34 18.63
CA MET A 102 -0.79 -9.19 18.20
C MET A 102 -1.71 -8.67 19.30
N VAL A 103 -2.27 -9.59 20.07
CA VAL A 103 -3.19 -9.30 21.19
C VAL A 103 -2.39 -9.28 22.48
N GLY A 104 -2.59 -8.25 23.29
CA GLY A 104 -1.97 -8.12 24.62
C GLY A 104 -2.64 -8.99 25.68
N TYR A 105 -2.16 -8.91 26.92
CA TYR A 105 -2.63 -9.76 28.02
C TYR A 105 -4.06 -9.50 28.45
N GLU A 106 -4.56 -8.27 28.24
CA GLU A 106 -5.93 -7.87 28.59
C GLU A 106 -6.88 -8.00 27.40
N GLY A 107 -6.41 -8.56 26.28
CA GLY A 107 -7.20 -8.73 25.06
C GLY A 107 -7.21 -7.52 24.14
N GLU A 108 -6.44 -6.48 24.47
CA GLU A 108 -6.30 -5.28 23.64
C GLU A 108 -5.52 -5.58 22.37
N MET A 109 -5.94 -4.97 21.27
CA MET A 109 -5.19 -5.02 20.00
C MET A 109 -3.98 -4.07 20.09
N ARG A 110 -2.81 -4.56 19.70
CA ARG A 110 -1.63 -3.69 19.59
C ARG A 110 -1.77 -2.76 18.39
N PRO A 111 -1.25 -1.50 18.47
CA PRO A 111 -1.26 -0.58 17.32
C PRO A 111 -0.58 -1.20 16.11
N TRP A 112 -1.32 -1.42 15.03
CA TRP A 112 -0.86 -2.13 13.84
C TRP A 112 -0.61 -1.24 12.61
N SER A 113 -0.73 0.09 12.78
CA SER A 113 -0.55 1.04 11.68
C SER A 113 0.83 0.95 11.02
N GLY A 114 1.91 0.78 11.80
CA GLY A 114 3.26 0.60 11.27
C GLY A 114 3.40 -0.73 10.51
N ALA A 115 2.82 -1.81 11.05
CA ALA A 115 2.80 -3.11 10.41
C ALA A 115 2.07 -3.07 9.05
N PHE A 116 0.97 -2.31 8.94
CA PHE A 116 0.25 -2.12 7.67
C PHE A 116 1.14 -1.50 6.59
N ILE A 117 1.84 -0.42 6.89
CA ILE A 117 2.75 0.24 5.93
C ILE A 117 3.87 -0.72 5.48
N VAL A 118 4.48 -1.43 6.42
CA VAL A 118 5.55 -2.39 6.08
C VAL A 118 5.00 -3.58 5.30
N TRP A 119 3.80 -4.07 5.62
CA TRP A 119 3.12 -5.09 4.84
C TRP A 119 2.86 -4.64 3.39
N LEU A 120 2.37 -3.40 3.18
CA LEU A 120 2.22 -2.81 1.84
C LEU A 120 3.55 -2.84 1.08
N ALA A 121 4.63 -2.39 1.72
CA ALA A 121 5.96 -2.33 1.13
C ALA A 121 6.46 -3.74 0.74
N ARG A 122 6.39 -4.74 1.63
CA ARG A 122 6.81 -6.13 1.36
C ARG A 122 5.99 -6.75 0.24
N SER A 123 4.66 -6.61 0.29
CA SER A 123 3.74 -7.13 -0.73
C SER A 123 3.95 -6.48 -2.10
N ALA A 124 4.43 -5.24 -2.13
CA ALA A 124 4.82 -4.54 -3.35
C ALA A 124 6.24 -4.89 -3.85
N GLY A 125 7.03 -5.65 -3.08
CA GLY A 125 8.38 -6.06 -3.45
C GLY A 125 9.49 -5.11 -2.96
N VAL A 126 9.23 -4.27 -1.96
CA VAL A 126 10.28 -3.48 -1.28
C VAL A 126 11.11 -4.40 -0.40
N PRO A 127 12.43 -4.47 -0.55
CA PRO A 127 13.28 -5.27 0.32
C PRO A 127 13.41 -4.63 1.72
N GLU A 128 13.77 -5.45 2.71
CA GLU A 128 13.95 -4.99 4.09
C GLU A 128 15.09 -3.97 4.24
N SER A 129 16.10 -4.05 3.36
CA SER A 129 17.19 -3.07 3.30
C SER A 129 16.72 -1.65 2.94
N ASP A 130 15.60 -1.51 2.20
CA ASP A 130 15.07 -0.22 1.79
C ASP A 130 14.06 0.35 2.79
N LEU A 131 13.32 -0.53 3.48
CA LEU A 131 12.38 -0.19 4.54
C LEU A 131 12.42 -1.31 5.61
N PRO A 132 12.85 -1.06 6.85
CA PRO A 132 13.01 -2.10 7.86
C PRO A 132 11.68 -2.77 8.25
N SER A 133 11.73 -4.07 8.59
CA SER A 133 10.59 -4.80 9.14
C SER A 133 10.37 -4.39 10.60
N THR A 134 9.29 -3.68 10.85
CA THR A 134 8.96 -3.11 12.16
C THR A 134 7.46 -2.85 12.29
N VAL A 135 6.98 -2.76 13.51
CA VAL A 135 5.63 -2.30 13.85
C VAL A 135 5.60 -0.83 14.28
N LEU A 136 6.78 -0.18 14.37
CA LEU A 136 6.95 1.19 14.82
C LEU A 136 7.24 2.12 13.64
N HIS A 137 6.42 3.13 13.45
CA HIS A 137 6.63 4.14 12.40
C HIS A 137 7.99 4.84 12.51
N TRP A 138 8.48 5.05 13.75
CA TRP A 138 9.76 5.72 13.95
C TRP A 138 10.92 4.99 13.28
N ASP A 139 10.97 3.67 13.34
CA ASP A 139 12.14 2.92 12.87
C ASP A 139 12.40 3.13 11.37
N TYR A 140 11.34 3.20 10.54
CA TYR A 140 11.54 3.52 9.13
C TYR A 140 11.60 5.03 8.83
N ILE A 141 11.06 5.90 9.70
CA ILE A 141 11.34 7.34 9.63
C ILE A 141 12.84 7.58 9.89
N GLU A 142 13.40 7.00 10.94
CA GLU A 142 14.83 7.11 11.29
C GLU A 142 15.72 6.54 10.17
N HIS A 143 15.33 5.39 9.59
CA HIS A 143 16.00 4.82 8.44
C HIS A 143 16.03 5.80 7.25
N ALA A 144 14.89 6.42 6.93
CA ALA A 144 14.78 7.40 5.84
C ALA A 144 15.51 8.72 6.13
N LEU A 145 15.61 9.14 7.41
CA LEU A 145 16.41 10.31 7.83
C LEU A 145 17.91 10.09 7.65
N SER A 146 18.38 8.87 7.90
CA SER A 146 19.80 8.48 7.77
C SER A 146 20.19 8.01 6.37
N ALA A 147 19.23 7.90 5.46
CA ALA A 147 19.42 7.34 4.13
C ALA A 147 20.34 8.20 3.25
N ASP A 148 21.15 7.55 2.42
CA ASP A 148 21.94 8.24 1.42
C ASP A 148 21.08 8.79 0.26
N LYS A 149 21.70 9.67 -0.55
CA LYS A 149 20.99 10.32 -1.68
C LYS A 149 20.52 9.35 -2.77
N LYS A 150 20.92 8.08 -2.73
CA LYS A 150 20.55 7.05 -3.72
C LYS A 150 19.50 6.08 -3.17
N ALA A 151 19.13 6.19 -1.88
CA ALA A 151 18.14 5.33 -1.27
C ALA A 151 16.76 5.46 -1.93
N ARG A 152 15.97 4.39 -1.86
CA ARG A 152 14.58 4.36 -2.35
C ARG A 152 13.67 5.26 -1.53
N PHE A 153 13.89 5.31 -0.23
CA PHE A 153 13.09 6.10 0.70
C PHE A 153 13.98 7.15 1.39
N ILE A 154 13.60 8.42 1.28
CA ILE A 154 14.33 9.55 1.88
C ILE A 154 13.35 10.44 2.62
N ALA A 155 13.69 10.81 3.87
CA ALA A 155 12.87 11.74 4.63
C ALA A 155 13.02 13.18 4.13
N ARG A 156 11.90 13.88 4.01
CA ARG A 156 11.78 15.27 3.60
C ARG A 156 10.96 16.03 4.63
N ASP A 157 11.29 17.31 4.81
CA ASP A 157 10.47 18.22 5.59
C ASP A 157 9.15 18.50 4.84
N ALA A 158 8.01 18.15 5.44
CA ALA A 158 6.70 18.33 4.82
C ALA A 158 6.37 19.79 4.47
N ARG A 159 7.02 20.75 5.11
CA ARG A 159 6.85 22.19 4.84
C ARG A 159 7.50 22.66 3.54
N PHE A 160 8.43 21.87 2.98
CA PHE A 160 9.24 22.25 1.82
C PHE A 160 9.29 21.17 0.74
N TYR A 161 8.52 20.11 0.90
CA TYR A 161 8.41 19.04 -0.07
C TYR A 161 6.95 18.80 -0.42
N SER A 162 6.66 18.72 -1.70
CA SER A 162 5.32 18.50 -2.25
C SER A 162 5.09 16.98 -2.43
N PRO A 163 4.28 16.33 -1.59
CA PRO A 163 4.11 14.89 -1.64
C PRO A 163 3.45 14.42 -2.93
N ARG A 164 3.82 13.21 -3.36
CA ARG A 164 3.29 12.56 -4.57
C ARG A 164 2.66 11.21 -4.21
N PRO A 165 1.72 10.70 -5.01
CA PRO A 165 1.20 9.34 -4.82
C PRO A 165 2.33 8.33 -4.67
N GLY A 166 2.25 7.47 -3.63
CA GLY A 166 3.26 6.51 -3.22
C GLY A 166 4.21 6.97 -2.13
N ASP A 167 4.33 8.27 -1.86
CA ASP A 167 5.07 8.77 -0.70
C ASP A 167 4.32 8.45 0.59
N LEU A 168 5.04 8.41 1.73
CA LEU A 168 4.40 8.28 3.04
C LEU A 168 4.40 9.65 3.71
N LEU A 169 3.26 10.03 4.28
CA LEU A 169 3.11 11.28 5.04
C LEU A 169 2.97 10.93 6.52
N CYS A 170 3.86 11.48 7.37
CA CYS A 170 3.98 11.10 8.77
C CYS A 170 3.79 12.28 9.71
N ALA A 171 3.09 12.04 10.81
CA ALA A 171 2.87 12.98 11.90
C ALA A 171 3.22 12.35 13.26
N PRO A 172 3.75 13.13 14.23
CA PRO A 172 3.82 12.69 15.61
C PRO A 172 2.41 12.51 16.19
N ARG A 173 2.28 11.62 17.17
CA ARG A 173 1.05 11.34 17.92
C ARG A 173 1.28 11.72 19.39
N GLU A 174 0.19 11.83 20.16
CA GLU A 174 0.18 12.20 21.57
C GLU A 174 0.55 13.67 21.81
N GLU A 175 -0.35 14.43 22.39
CA GLU A 175 -0.29 15.88 22.51
C GLU A 175 1.06 16.38 23.08
N GLY A 176 1.52 15.80 24.17
CA GLY A 176 2.81 16.20 24.78
C GLY A 176 4.00 16.00 23.85
N PHE A 177 4.04 14.87 23.13
CA PHE A 177 5.11 14.57 22.19
C PHE A 177 5.06 15.48 20.94
N MET A 178 3.86 15.78 20.43
CA MET A 178 3.69 16.69 19.28
C MET A 178 4.29 18.08 19.56
N HIS A 179 4.13 18.61 20.78
CA HIS A 179 4.71 19.90 21.16
C HIS A 179 6.24 19.88 21.22
N GLU A 180 6.85 18.76 21.62
CA GLU A 180 8.29 18.62 21.71
C GLU A 180 8.96 18.48 20.33
N VAL A 181 8.34 17.75 19.42
CA VAL A 181 8.87 17.45 18.07
C VAL A 181 8.16 18.27 16.98
N ASN A 182 7.84 19.51 17.24
CA ASN A 182 7.03 20.37 16.39
C ASN A 182 7.72 20.85 15.10
N THR A 183 8.92 20.41 14.82
CA THR A 183 9.66 20.71 13.58
C THR A 183 10.47 19.51 13.10
N PHE A 184 10.73 19.43 11.80
CA PHE A 184 11.53 18.39 11.18
C PHE A 184 12.91 18.19 11.82
N THR A 185 13.55 19.29 12.28
CA THR A 185 14.88 19.25 12.93
C THR A 185 14.85 18.75 14.37
N ARG A 186 13.68 18.63 14.98
CA ARG A 186 13.49 18.13 16.36
C ARG A 186 12.95 16.72 16.43
N LEU A 187 12.82 16.06 15.28
CA LEU A 187 12.36 14.68 15.22
C LEU A 187 13.27 13.79 16.06
N ARG A 188 12.65 12.89 16.83
CA ARG A 188 13.32 11.92 17.68
C ARG A 188 12.42 10.70 17.89
N ARG A 189 12.97 9.61 18.44
CA ARG A 189 12.21 8.40 18.72
C ARG A 189 10.97 8.70 19.55
N GLY A 190 9.82 8.17 19.13
CA GLY A 190 8.55 8.36 19.79
C GLY A 190 7.37 7.85 18.95
N PRO A 191 6.15 8.17 19.41
CA PRO A 191 4.94 7.75 18.74
C PRO A 191 4.67 8.60 17.48
N TYR A 192 4.66 7.94 16.32
CA TYR A 192 4.29 8.53 15.03
C TYR A 192 3.16 7.72 14.39
N HIS A 193 2.55 8.33 13.40
CA HIS A 193 1.65 7.68 12.47
C HIS A 193 2.00 8.11 11.04
N CYS A 194 1.99 7.16 10.11
CA CYS A 194 2.22 7.43 8.69
C CYS A 194 1.11 6.80 7.85
N ASP A 195 0.67 7.56 6.85
CA ASP A 195 -0.27 7.14 5.82
C ASP A 195 0.41 7.18 4.45
N ILE A 196 -0.01 6.31 3.53
CA ILE A 196 0.46 6.38 2.14
C ILE A 196 -0.40 7.35 1.32
N VAL A 197 0.24 8.23 0.57
CA VAL A 197 -0.44 9.09 -0.40
C VAL A 197 -0.91 8.22 -1.56
N VAL A 198 -2.23 8.16 -1.80
CA VAL A 198 -2.80 7.34 -2.88
C VAL A 198 -3.32 8.16 -4.04
N ASP A 199 -3.65 9.44 -3.80
CA ASP A 199 -4.05 10.38 -4.85
C ASP A 199 -3.65 11.80 -4.48
N ARG A 200 -3.56 12.67 -5.50
CA ARG A 200 -3.26 14.07 -5.34
C ARG A 200 -4.12 14.92 -6.26
N ARG A 201 -4.83 15.86 -5.68
CA ARG A 201 -5.56 16.93 -6.36
C ARG A 201 -4.83 18.28 -6.17
N PRO A 202 -5.20 19.34 -6.86
CA PRO A 202 -4.51 20.64 -6.75
C PRO A 202 -4.36 21.17 -5.32
N HIS A 203 -5.35 20.92 -4.46
CA HIS A 203 -5.40 21.46 -3.09
C HIS A 203 -5.56 20.39 -2.00
N GLU A 204 -5.48 19.12 -2.33
CA GLU A 204 -5.74 18.04 -1.39
C GLU A 204 -4.99 16.76 -1.77
N LEU A 205 -4.62 15.99 -0.75
CA LEU A 205 -4.12 14.62 -0.86
C LEU A 205 -5.16 13.65 -0.31
N ASP A 206 -5.29 12.50 -0.95
CA ASP A 206 -5.92 11.31 -0.38
C ASP A 206 -4.86 10.41 0.22
N LEU A 207 -5.02 10.09 1.49
CA LEU A 207 -4.10 9.27 2.29
C LEU A 207 -4.82 8.02 2.75
N ILE A 208 -4.15 6.87 2.73
CA ILE A 208 -4.68 5.64 3.33
C ILE A 208 -3.74 5.18 4.42
N GLY A 209 -4.29 4.95 5.61
CA GLY A 209 -3.57 4.45 6.78
C GLY A 209 -4.23 3.22 7.40
N GLY A 210 -3.41 2.40 8.04
CA GLY A 210 -3.90 1.31 8.89
C GLY A 210 -4.10 1.78 10.34
N ASN A 211 -5.03 1.17 11.06
CA ASN A 211 -5.38 1.52 12.45
C ASN A 211 -5.79 3.00 12.61
N VAL A 212 -6.47 3.52 11.61
CA VAL A 212 -7.11 4.83 11.66
C VAL A 212 -8.54 4.63 12.12
N LEU A 213 -8.81 4.90 13.40
CA LEU A 213 -10.09 4.59 14.06
C LEU A 213 -10.47 3.09 13.86
N ASP A 214 -9.53 2.19 14.17
CA ASP A 214 -9.66 0.73 14.15
C ASP A 214 -9.96 0.12 12.76
N ALA A 215 -9.60 0.83 11.69
CA ALA A 215 -9.80 0.39 10.32
C ALA A 215 -8.64 0.77 9.38
N VAL A 216 -8.64 0.23 8.16
CA VAL A 216 -7.89 0.83 7.04
C VAL A 216 -8.78 1.91 6.46
N SER A 217 -8.40 3.17 6.66
CA SER A 217 -9.25 4.33 6.36
C SER A 217 -8.54 5.34 5.45
N LEU A 218 -9.35 6.07 4.70
CA LEU A 218 -8.92 7.22 3.92
C LEU A 218 -9.01 8.47 4.79
N THR A 219 -8.02 9.34 4.66
CA THR A 219 -7.95 10.66 5.29
C THR A 219 -7.57 11.68 4.21
N HIS A 220 -8.09 12.90 4.33
CA HIS A 220 -7.71 14.02 3.47
C HIS A 220 -6.68 14.90 4.17
N ALA A 221 -5.70 15.42 3.41
CA ALA A 221 -4.77 16.45 3.86
C ALA A 221 -4.77 17.61 2.87
N GLU A 222 -4.96 18.83 3.37
CA GLU A 222 -5.00 20.02 2.54
C GLU A 222 -3.60 20.42 2.09
N LEU A 223 -3.52 21.03 0.90
CA LEU A 223 -2.30 21.59 0.32
C LEU A 223 -2.42 23.09 0.13
N ASP A 224 -1.33 23.80 0.37
CA ASP A 224 -1.20 25.20 0.02
C ASP A 224 -1.04 25.43 -1.51
N ALA A 225 -0.94 26.69 -1.92
CA ALA A 225 -0.77 27.05 -3.33
C ALA A 225 0.56 26.56 -3.95
N HIS A 226 1.54 26.20 -3.13
CA HIS A 226 2.83 25.61 -3.55
C HIS A 226 2.78 24.08 -3.58
N GLY A 227 1.67 23.49 -3.09
CA GLY A 227 1.48 22.05 -2.99
C GLY A 227 2.16 21.44 -1.77
N TYR A 228 2.50 22.21 -0.76
CA TYR A 228 2.97 21.73 0.53
C TYR A 228 1.79 21.43 1.45
N VAL A 229 1.99 20.46 2.35
CA VAL A 229 0.93 20.04 3.26
C VAL A 229 0.65 21.11 4.30
N LEU A 230 -0.61 21.50 4.45
CA LEU A 230 -1.03 22.41 5.50
C LEU A 230 -1.05 21.70 6.87
N PRO A 231 -0.63 22.37 7.95
CA PRO A 231 -0.69 21.81 9.29
C PRO A 231 -2.15 21.55 9.69
N ASN A 232 -2.38 20.39 10.30
CA ASN A 232 -3.66 20.02 10.91
C ASN A 232 -3.41 19.79 12.40
N ALA A 233 -4.28 20.30 13.27
CA ALA A 233 -4.15 20.17 14.71
C ALA A 233 -4.15 18.71 15.18
N GLU A 234 -4.98 17.87 14.58
CA GLU A 234 -5.08 16.45 14.90
C GLU A 234 -3.94 15.61 14.27
N ARG A 235 -3.39 16.08 13.17
CA ARG A 235 -2.32 15.44 12.40
C ARG A 235 -1.31 16.49 11.93
N PRO A 236 -0.38 16.94 12.79
CA PRO A 236 0.65 17.92 12.42
C PRO A 236 1.70 17.25 11.53
N TRP A 237 1.40 17.13 10.25
CA TRP A 237 2.26 16.50 9.25
C TRP A 237 3.64 17.15 9.21
N GLN A 238 4.69 16.37 9.43
CA GLN A 238 6.06 16.89 9.54
C GLN A 238 7.05 16.21 8.62
N VAL A 239 6.83 14.94 8.32
CA VAL A 239 7.75 14.15 7.51
C VAL A 239 7.04 13.61 6.29
N VAL A 240 7.64 13.82 5.12
CA VAL A 240 7.33 13.04 3.93
C VAL A 240 8.47 12.04 3.72
N ILE A 241 8.16 10.76 3.68
CA ILE A 241 9.11 9.77 3.19
C ILE A 241 8.91 9.66 1.69
N GLU A 242 9.76 10.36 0.95
CA GLU A 242 9.78 10.33 -0.52
C GLU A 242 10.11 8.92 -0.99
N GLN A 243 9.22 8.29 -1.74
CA GLN A 243 9.50 7.06 -2.45
C GLN A 243 10.08 7.40 -3.84
N ARG A 244 11.27 6.90 -4.12
CA ARG A 244 11.97 7.14 -5.38
C ARG A 244 11.94 5.90 -6.26
N ASP A 245 11.74 6.12 -7.55
CA ASP A 245 11.87 5.05 -8.54
C ASP A 245 13.36 4.81 -8.77
N ILE A 246 13.90 3.77 -8.14
CA ILE A 246 15.24 3.30 -8.39
C ILE A 246 15.12 2.13 -9.34
N GLU A 247 15.69 2.25 -10.53
CA GLU A 247 15.85 1.09 -11.40
C GLU A 247 16.62 0.01 -10.63
N SER A 248 15.96 -1.12 -10.38
CA SER A 248 16.66 -2.32 -9.92
C SER A 248 17.71 -2.63 -10.99
N LYS A 249 19.00 -2.49 -10.64
CA LYS A 249 20.05 -3.01 -11.51
C LYS A 249 19.75 -4.50 -11.73
N PRO A 250 19.78 -4.94 -13.00
CA PRO A 250 19.57 -6.33 -13.34
C PRO A 250 20.58 -7.27 -12.66
#